data_670d3390b546edde834769b3edbdebd9
#
_entry.id   670d3390b546edde834769b3edbdebd9
#
_cell.length_a   1.000
_cell.length_b   1.000
_cell.length_c   1.000
_cell.angle_alpha   90.00
_cell.angle_beta   90.00
_cell.angle_gamma   90.00
#
_symmetry.space_group_name_H-M   'P 1'
#
loop_
_entity.id
_entity.type
_entity.pdbx_description
1 polymer ?
#
loop_
_entity_poly.entity_id
_entity_poly.type
_entity_poly.pdbx_seq_one_letter_code
_entity_poly.pdbx_strand_id
1 'polypeptide(L)'
;MYLAIIFIVIAGLFVLSAVLYRVLNSPKAKGRRGERTVAKILGETVPGRQYIINDLMFTEKNGNSRQIDHILILPSGIWVVETKNYSGRIYGNEQQREWTQVLAFGRRKNKFYNPVKQNTTHIYSLSDYLHTDRAIFQNVVVFLAQADISYIQSNAVYTARTLQKIKSAETGIRLPAEEMQNYYERLSALKGNSTITQKEHIEHIHKMQDDIKKGVCPRCGGKLVVRNGKNGQFLGCSNYPRCKFTKNID
;
A
#
# COMPACT_ATOMS: atom_id res chain seq x y z
N MET A 1 -45.05 -32.14 1.81
CA MET A 1 -44.94 -30.66 1.95
C MET A 1 -43.80 -30.25 2.91
N TYR A 2 -43.76 -30.73 4.15
CA TYR A 2 -42.72 -30.36 5.12
C TYR A 2 -41.30 -30.71 4.72
N LEU A 3 -41.03 -31.86 4.09
CA LEU A 3 -39.72 -32.27 3.63
C LEU A 3 -39.18 -31.33 2.52
N ALA A 4 -40.04 -30.87 1.61
CA ALA A 4 -39.64 -29.89 0.60
C ALA A 4 -39.27 -28.52 1.18
N ILE A 5 -39.99 -28.06 2.19
CA ILE A 5 -39.70 -26.82 2.92
C ILE A 5 -38.34 -26.92 3.64
N ILE A 6 -38.10 -28.02 4.32
CA ILE A 6 -36.82 -28.28 5.03
C ILE A 6 -35.68 -28.27 4.01
N PHE A 7 -35.83 -28.93 2.87
CA PHE A 7 -34.80 -28.94 1.83
C PHE A 7 -34.51 -27.56 1.28
N ILE A 8 -35.52 -26.72 1.02
CA ILE A 8 -35.34 -25.31 0.57
C ILE A 8 -34.62 -24.48 1.60
N VAL A 9 -34.97 -24.65 2.88
CA VAL A 9 -34.29 -23.91 3.98
C VAL A 9 -32.83 -24.31 4.09
N ILE A 10 -32.50 -25.59 4.04
CA ILE A 10 -31.11 -26.08 4.10
C ILE A 10 -30.32 -25.57 2.88
N ALA A 11 -30.90 -25.67 1.68
CA ALA A 11 -30.26 -25.15 0.46
C ALA A 11 -30.02 -23.63 0.57
N GLY A 12 -30.98 -22.86 1.08
CA GLY A 12 -30.83 -21.42 1.32
C GLY A 12 -29.71 -21.10 2.31
N LEU A 13 -29.63 -21.83 3.42
CA LEU A 13 -28.55 -21.68 4.41
C LEU A 13 -27.18 -22.03 3.81
N PHE A 14 -27.11 -23.07 2.96
CA PHE A 14 -25.87 -23.45 2.28
C PHE A 14 -25.41 -22.35 1.30
N VAL A 15 -26.32 -21.80 0.50
CA VAL A 15 -26.01 -20.69 -0.42
C VAL A 15 -25.56 -19.45 0.37
N LEU A 16 -26.27 -19.10 1.45
CA LEU A 16 -25.92 -17.98 2.30
C LEU A 16 -24.52 -18.15 2.91
N SER A 17 -24.22 -19.35 3.43
CA SER A 17 -22.89 -19.66 3.97
C SER A 17 -21.78 -19.56 2.93
N ALA A 18 -22.02 -20.03 1.70
CA ALA A 18 -21.07 -19.94 0.61
C ALA A 18 -20.82 -18.49 0.16
N VAL A 19 -21.87 -17.66 0.11
CA VAL A 19 -21.74 -16.22 -0.18
C VAL A 19 -20.96 -15.52 0.93
N LEU A 20 -21.33 -15.77 2.20
CA LEU A 20 -20.64 -15.19 3.35
C LEU A 20 -19.16 -15.60 3.36
N TYR A 21 -18.86 -16.87 3.11
CA TYR A 21 -17.48 -17.36 2.99
C TYR A 21 -16.69 -16.62 1.91
N ARG A 22 -17.27 -16.41 0.72
CA ARG A 22 -16.63 -15.65 -0.38
C ARG A 22 -16.38 -14.20 0.01
N VAL A 23 -17.34 -13.53 0.62
CA VAL A 23 -17.20 -12.14 1.07
C VAL A 23 -16.10 -12.00 2.13
N LEU A 24 -16.14 -12.86 3.15
CA LEU A 24 -15.15 -12.85 4.25
C LEU A 24 -13.73 -13.22 3.78
N ASN A 25 -13.59 -14.04 2.74
CA ASN A 25 -12.30 -14.45 2.19
C ASN A 25 -11.88 -13.68 0.93
N SER A 26 -12.61 -12.62 0.58
CA SER A 26 -12.24 -11.74 -0.53
C SER A 26 -10.85 -11.11 -0.29
N PRO A 27 -10.09 -10.78 -1.36
CA PRO A 27 -8.79 -10.11 -1.23
C PRO A 27 -8.86 -8.83 -0.39
N LYS A 28 -9.94 -8.05 -0.56
CA LYS A 28 -10.20 -6.83 0.21
C LYS A 28 -10.40 -7.10 1.70
N ALA A 29 -11.17 -8.13 2.06
CA ALA A 29 -11.38 -8.50 3.47
C ALA A 29 -10.10 -9.04 4.11
N LYS A 30 -9.28 -9.79 3.35
CA LYS A 30 -7.96 -10.25 3.79
C LYS A 30 -6.99 -9.09 4.00
N GLY A 31 -6.97 -8.11 3.09
CA GLY A 31 -6.16 -6.89 3.23
C GLY A 31 -6.48 -6.17 4.52
N ARG A 32 -7.75 -5.79 4.73
CA ARG A 32 -8.22 -5.09 5.95
C ARG A 32 -7.93 -5.84 7.25
N ARG A 33 -8.01 -7.19 7.25
CA ARG A 33 -7.60 -7.96 8.42
C ARG A 33 -6.11 -7.85 8.69
N GLY A 34 -5.31 -7.85 7.62
CA GLY A 34 -3.87 -7.65 7.71
C GLY A 34 -3.52 -6.30 8.33
N GLU A 35 -4.06 -5.23 7.79
CA GLU A 35 -3.88 -3.86 8.28
C GLU A 35 -4.27 -3.74 9.77
N ARG A 36 -5.43 -4.29 10.18
CA ARG A 36 -5.84 -4.32 11.59
C ARG A 36 -4.85 -5.07 12.49
N THR A 37 -4.26 -6.15 12.00
CA THR A 37 -3.25 -6.90 12.74
C THR A 37 -1.99 -6.07 12.93
N VAL A 38 -1.52 -5.40 11.88
CA VAL A 38 -0.36 -4.51 11.93
C VAL A 38 -0.63 -3.31 12.84
N ALA A 39 -1.81 -2.68 12.73
CA ALA A 39 -2.21 -1.59 13.63
C ALA A 39 -2.13 -1.99 15.11
N LYS A 40 -2.61 -3.20 15.47
CA LYS A 40 -2.51 -3.71 16.85
C LYS A 40 -1.06 -3.91 17.31
N ILE A 41 -0.16 -4.35 16.42
CA ILE A 41 1.26 -4.53 16.73
C ILE A 41 1.95 -3.17 16.93
N LEU A 42 1.62 -2.18 16.11
CA LEU A 42 2.15 -0.82 16.24
C LEU A 42 1.66 -0.15 17.53
N GLY A 43 0.44 -0.50 17.99
CA GLY A 43 -0.15 -0.01 19.24
C GLY A 43 -0.92 1.29 19.05
N GLU A 44 -0.88 2.16 20.06
CA GLU A 44 -1.64 3.40 20.10
C GLU A 44 -0.72 4.62 20.18
N THR A 45 -1.25 5.81 19.89
CA THR A 45 -0.54 7.07 20.09
C THR A 45 -0.29 7.31 21.58
N VAL A 46 0.96 7.58 21.91
CA VAL A 46 1.41 7.97 23.24
C VAL A 46 2.16 9.30 23.09
N PRO A 47 1.54 10.44 23.42
CA PRO A 47 2.11 11.76 23.20
C PRO A 47 3.54 11.88 23.74
N GLY A 48 4.42 12.49 22.95
CA GLY A 48 5.84 12.65 23.26
C GLY A 48 6.71 11.40 23.09
N ARG A 49 6.10 10.20 22.86
CA ARG A 49 6.84 8.95 22.66
C ARG A 49 6.61 8.34 21.29
N GLN A 50 5.36 8.26 20.85
CA GLN A 50 4.98 7.75 19.53
C GLN A 50 3.65 8.32 19.09
N TYR A 51 3.50 8.53 17.78
CA TYR A 51 2.22 8.91 17.18
C TYR A 51 1.92 7.96 16.02
N ILE A 52 0.66 7.55 15.89
CA ILE A 52 0.23 6.56 14.89
C ILE A 52 -0.93 7.11 14.09
N ILE A 53 -0.83 7.00 12.77
CA ILE A 53 -1.91 7.30 11.84
C ILE A 53 -2.15 6.04 11.01
N ASN A 54 -3.38 5.52 11.05
CA ASN A 54 -3.79 4.37 10.27
C ASN A 54 -4.71 4.82 9.14
N ASP A 55 -4.60 4.17 7.97
CA ASP A 55 -5.47 4.39 6.81
C ASP A 55 -5.56 5.87 6.43
N LEU A 56 -4.41 6.45 6.09
CA LEU A 56 -4.34 7.83 5.60
C LEU A 56 -4.65 7.84 4.11
N MET A 57 -5.77 8.44 3.73
CA MET A 57 -6.11 8.73 2.35
C MET A 57 -6.06 10.22 2.07
N PHE A 58 -5.48 10.61 0.93
CA PHE A 58 -5.43 12.01 0.50
C PHE A 58 -5.22 12.13 -1.01
N THR A 59 -5.48 13.32 -1.54
CA THR A 59 -5.21 13.67 -2.93
C THR A 59 -3.99 14.57 -3.02
N GLU A 60 -3.05 14.20 -3.87
CA GLU A 60 -1.90 15.04 -4.20
C GLU A 60 -2.34 16.23 -5.06
N LYS A 61 -1.50 17.28 -5.12
CA LYS A 61 -1.74 18.47 -5.95
C LYS A 61 -1.96 18.16 -7.45
N ASN A 62 -1.45 17.02 -7.91
CA ASN A 62 -1.61 16.55 -9.29
C ASN A 62 -2.91 15.76 -9.54
N GLY A 63 -3.79 15.66 -8.54
CA GLY A 63 -5.06 14.93 -8.59
C GLY A 63 -4.96 13.41 -8.31
N ASN A 64 -3.77 12.86 -8.09
CA ASN A 64 -3.63 11.45 -7.74
C ASN A 64 -4.05 11.20 -6.30
N SER A 65 -4.86 10.18 -6.07
CA SER A 65 -5.19 9.73 -4.73
C SER A 65 -4.14 8.75 -4.19
N ARG A 66 -3.86 8.84 -2.90
CA ARG A 66 -2.96 7.94 -2.16
C ARG A 66 -3.68 7.34 -0.98
N GLN A 67 -3.36 6.09 -0.70
CA GLN A 67 -3.72 5.41 0.54
C GLN A 67 -2.43 4.87 1.15
N ILE A 68 -2.20 5.17 2.42
CA ILE A 68 -1.05 4.71 3.20
C ILE A 68 -1.61 3.93 4.38
N ASP A 69 -1.19 2.67 4.53
CA ASP A 69 -1.76 1.78 5.53
C ASP A 69 -1.49 2.28 6.95
N HIS A 70 -0.21 2.57 7.27
CA HIS A 70 0.15 3.08 8.59
C HIS A 70 1.34 4.03 8.53
N ILE A 71 1.34 5.03 9.39
CA ILE A 71 2.46 5.92 9.66
C ILE A 71 2.72 5.87 11.16
N LEU A 72 3.97 5.59 11.55
CA LEU A 72 4.42 5.62 12.92
C LEU A 72 5.51 6.68 13.06
N ILE A 73 5.29 7.69 13.89
CA ILE A 73 6.24 8.76 14.16
C ILE A 73 6.91 8.47 15.50
N LEU A 74 8.23 8.30 15.48
CA LEU A 74 9.08 7.98 16.62
C LEU A 74 10.21 9.02 16.73
N PRO A 75 10.92 9.10 17.86
CA PRO A 75 12.16 9.87 17.93
C PRO A 75 13.19 9.47 16.86
N SER A 76 13.16 8.20 16.40
CA SER A 76 14.04 7.66 15.36
C SER A 76 13.55 7.92 13.93
N GLY A 77 12.51 8.76 13.73
CA GLY A 77 12.01 9.15 12.39
C GLY A 77 10.55 8.82 12.13
N ILE A 78 10.13 9.02 10.88
CA ILE A 78 8.77 8.73 10.38
C ILE A 78 8.80 7.40 9.63
N TRP A 79 8.17 6.40 10.18
CA TRP A 79 8.11 5.03 9.66
C TRP A 79 6.84 4.86 8.84
N VAL A 80 6.97 4.71 7.52
CA VAL A 80 5.84 4.47 6.60
C VAL A 80 5.74 2.97 6.39
N VAL A 81 4.58 2.41 6.76
CA VAL A 81 4.38 0.96 6.84
C VAL A 81 3.33 0.52 5.85
N GLU A 82 3.73 -0.32 4.91
CA GLU A 82 2.89 -0.99 3.92
C GLU A 82 2.63 -2.42 4.37
N THR A 83 1.39 -2.85 4.40
CA THR A 83 0.97 -4.18 4.85
C THR A 83 0.68 -5.11 3.68
N LYS A 84 1.27 -6.30 3.68
CA LYS A 84 0.99 -7.37 2.70
C LYS A 84 0.50 -8.63 3.41
N ASN A 85 -0.79 -8.91 3.30
CA ASN A 85 -1.39 -10.14 3.84
C ASN A 85 -1.42 -11.24 2.77
N TYR A 86 -0.24 -11.67 2.35
CA TYR A 86 -0.04 -12.72 1.35
C TYR A 86 0.27 -14.06 2.01
N SER A 87 0.16 -15.14 1.23
CA SER A 87 0.54 -16.49 1.63
C SER A 87 1.52 -17.08 0.62
N GLY A 88 2.19 -18.19 0.99
CA GLY A 88 3.15 -18.86 0.14
C GLY A 88 4.51 -18.16 0.10
N ARG A 89 5.36 -18.56 -0.84
CA ARG A 89 6.72 -18.03 -0.97
C ARG A 89 6.72 -16.73 -1.76
N ILE A 90 7.45 -15.73 -1.27
CA ILE A 90 7.59 -14.42 -1.92
C ILE A 90 9.05 -14.25 -2.35
N TYR A 91 9.23 -13.98 -3.65
CA TYR A 91 10.53 -13.75 -4.26
C TYR A 91 10.62 -12.31 -4.72
N GLY A 92 11.72 -11.63 -4.41
CA GLY A 92 11.97 -10.27 -4.88
C GLY A 92 13.16 -9.59 -4.24
N ASN A 93 13.56 -8.47 -4.83
CA ASN A 93 14.54 -7.53 -4.27
C ASN A 93 14.11 -6.09 -4.55
N GLU A 94 14.83 -5.13 -3.96
CA GLU A 94 14.46 -3.71 -4.04
C GLU A 94 14.56 -3.14 -5.46
N GLN A 95 15.45 -3.66 -6.31
CA GLN A 95 15.67 -3.16 -7.66
C GLN A 95 14.58 -3.57 -8.63
N GLN A 96 13.99 -4.77 -8.44
CA GLN A 96 12.94 -5.30 -9.30
C GLN A 96 11.70 -4.43 -9.25
N ARG A 97 11.02 -4.31 -10.37
CA ARG A 97 9.72 -3.62 -10.47
C ARG A 97 8.59 -4.43 -9.87
N GLU A 98 8.64 -5.74 -10.09
CA GLU A 98 7.62 -6.68 -9.63
C GLU A 98 8.25 -7.80 -8.83
N TRP A 99 7.51 -8.25 -7.83
CA TRP A 99 7.83 -9.42 -7.04
C TRP A 99 6.92 -10.58 -7.42
N THR A 100 7.31 -11.79 -7.06
CA THR A 100 6.57 -13.00 -7.42
C THR A 100 6.10 -13.74 -6.17
N GLN A 101 4.79 -13.94 -6.08
CA GLN A 101 4.17 -14.86 -5.12
C GLN A 101 4.05 -16.25 -5.73
N VAL A 102 4.50 -17.27 -5.04
CA VAL A 102 4.43 -18.67 -5.45
C VAL A 102 3.52 -19.45 -4.49
N LEU A 103 2.48 -20.04 -5.04
CA LEU A 103 1.44 -20.78 -4.32
C LEU A 103 1.34 -22.22 -4.84
N ALA A 104 0.59 -23.06 -4.10
CA ALA A 104 0.28 -24.44 -4.49
C ALA A 104 1.53 -25.24 -4.92
N PHE A 105 2.58 -25.21 -4.08
CA PHE A 105 3.84 -25.91 -4.31
C PHE A 105 4.52 -25.58 -5.66
N GLY A 106 4.37 -24.32 -6.12
CA GLY A 106 4.99 -23.88 -7.36
C GLY A 106 4.06 -23.87 -8.58
N ARG A 107 2.87 -24.46 -8.47
CA ARG A 107 1.91 -24.57 -9.60
C ARG A 107 1.29 -23.24 -10.00
N ARG A 108 1.21 -22.26 -9.08
CA ARG A 108 0.63 -20.93 -9.34
C ARG A 108 1.60 -19.84 -8.96
N LYS A 109 1.89 -18.96 -9.91
CA LYS A 109 2.76 -17.79 -9.73
C LYS A 109 1.95 -16.53 -10.05
N ASN A 110 1.94 -15.57 -9.12
CA ASN A 110 1.32 -14.28 -9.30
C ASN A 110 2.40 -13.20 -9.21
N LYS A 111 2.43 -12.27 -10.14
CA LYS A 111 3.26 -11.07 -10.05
C LYS A 111 2.50 -9.95 -9.37
N PHE A 112 3.19 -9.13 -8.62
CA PHE A 112 2.64 -7.93 -7.99
C PHE A 112 3.72 -6.85 -7.91
N TYR A 113 3.28 -5.59 -7.92
CA TYR A 113 4.19 -4.46 -7.87
C TYR A 113 5.04 -4.51 -6.59
N ASN A 114 6.32 -4.17 -6.71
CA ASN A 114 7.27 -4.15 -5.61
C ASN A 114 6.77 -3.23 -4.48
N PRO A 115 6.45 -3.76 -3.29
CA PRO A 115 5.86 -2.97 -2.22
C PRO A 115 6.85 -1.98 -1.59
N VAL A 116 8.17 -2.23 -1.69
CA VAL A 116 9.18 -1.25 -1.26
C VAL A 116 9.15 -0.03 -2.17
N LYS A 117 9.02 -0.20 -3.49
CA LYS A 117 8.85 0.92 -4.44
C LYS A 117 7.51 1.62 -4.28
N GLN A 118 6.44 0.87 -3.99
CA GLN A 118 5.13 1.45 -3.67
C GLN A 118 5.26 2.39 -2.47
N ASN A 119 5.83 1.91 -1.39
CA ASN A 119 5.98 2.66 -0.16
C ASN A 119 6.99 3.83 -0.29
N THR A 120 8.03 3.68 -1.12
CA THR A 120 8.92 4.79 -1.48
C THR A 120 8.14 5.94 -2.14
N THR A 121 7.15 5.63 -2.98
CA THR A 121 6.29 6.67 -3.58
C THR A 121 5.44 7.37 -2.52
N HIS A 122 4.95 6.65 -1.52
CA HIS A 122 4.25 7.24 -0.37
C HIS A 122 5.15 8.19 0.43
N ILE A 123 6.40 7.79 0.68
CA ILE A 123 7.40 8.64 1.34
C ILE A 123 7.63 9.93 0.57
N TYR A 124 7.75 9.88 -0.77
CA TYR A 124 7.91 11.09 -1.59
C TYR A 124 6.72 12.03 -1.43
N SER A 125 5.49 11.50 -1.51
CA SER A 125 4.28 12.31 -1.33
C SER A 125 4.19 12.94 0.06
N LEU A 126 4.57 12.20 1.12
CA LEU A 126 4.59 12.70 2.49
C LEU A 126 5.67 13.77 2.71
N SER A 127 6.88 13.52 2.22
CA SER A 127 8.00 14.48 2.27
C SER A 127 7.64 15.81 1.60
N ASP A 128 7.04 15.73 0.39
CA ASP A 128 6.59 16.90 -0.36
C ASP A 128 5.46 17.66 0.38
N TYR A 129 4.53 16.93 1.02
CA TYR A 129 3.44 17.54 1.82
C TYR A 129 3.96 18.19 3.11
N LEU A 130 4.85 17.52 3.81
CA LEU A 130 5.43 18.02 5.06
C LEU A 130 6.52 19.05 4.86
N HIS A 131 7.00 19.25 3.62
CA HIS A 131 8.16 20.09 3.29
C HIS A 131 9.39 19.73 4.12
N THR A 132 9.71 18.44 4.21
CA THR A 132 10.81 17.93 5.03
C THR A 132 11.70 16.95 4.24
N ASP A 133 12.93 16.74 4.75
CA ASP A 133 13.86 15.82 4.09
C ASP A 133 13.36 14.38 4.15
N ARG A 134 13.58 13.66 3.05
CA ARG A 134 13.27 12.22 2.95
C ARG A 134 14.12 11.37 3.87
N ALA A 135 15.28 11.86 4.30
CA ALA A 135 16.17 11.16 5.19
C ALA A 135 15.52 10.81 6.54
N ILE A 136 14.52 11.58 6.99
CA ILE A 136 13.79 11.27 8.24
C ILE A 136 12.78 10.15 8.11
N PHE A 137 12.51 9.68 6.88
CA PHE A 137 11.53 8.60 6.65
C PHE A 137 12.20 7.23 6.59
N GLN A 138 11.52 6.24 7.14
CA GLN A 138 11.89 4.84 7.09
C GLN A 138 10.86 4.04 6.30
N ASN A 139 11.32 3.26 5.32
CA ASN A 139 10.46 2.42 4.49
C ASN A 139 10.28 1.06 5.15
N VAL A 140 9.04 0.67 5.43
CA VAL A 140 8.71 -0.60 6.07
C VAL A 140 7.63 -1.33 5.29
N VAL A 141 7.92 -2.56 4.91
CA VAL A 141 6.94 -3.47 4.31
C VAL A 141 6.75 -4.67 5.25
N VAL A 142 5.51 -4.91 5.68
CA VAL A 142 5.20 -6.00 6.61
C VAL A 142 4.46 -7.11 5.90
N PHE A 143 5.05 -8.30 5.90
CA PHE A 143 4.36 -9.52 5.51
C PHE A 143 3.83 -10.26 6.73
N LEU A 144 2.58 -10.74 6.63
CA LEU A 144 1.97 -11.51 7.72
C LEU A 144 2.37 -12.98 7.69
N ALA A 145 2.05 -13.70 8.77
CA ALA A 145 2.60 -15.03 9.12
C ALA A 145 2.42 -16.14 8.07
N GLN A 146 1.55 -15.94 7.07
CA GLN A 146 1.32 -16.95 6.01
C GLN A 146 2.30 -16.81 4.82
N ALA A 147 3.13 -15.76 4.79
CA ALA A 147 4.14 -15.55 3.77
C ALA A 147 5.50 -16.05 4.22
N ASP A 148 6.14 -16.82 3.37
CA ASP A 148 7.56 -17.16 3.49
C ASP A 148 8.37 -16.11 2.72
N ILE A 149 9.05 -15.23 3.46
CA ILE A 149 9.83 -14.11 2.93
C ILE A 149 11.33 -14.36 2.87
N SER A 150 11.77 -15.60 3.11
CA SER A 150 13.20 -15.97 3.12
C SER A 150 13.90 -15.76 1.77
N TYR A 151 13.12 -15.60 0.70
CA TYR A 151 13.60 -15.35 -0.66
C TYR A 151 13.58 -13.87 -1.05
N ILE A 152 13.36 -12.96 -0.10
CA ILE A 152 13.37 -11.51 -0.33
C ILE A 152 14.73 -10.94 0.07
N GLN A 153 15.30 -10.12 -0.80
CA GLN A 153 16.54 -9.39 -0.55
C GLN A 153 16.22 -7.90 -0.33
N SER A 154 15.89 -7.54 0.91
CA SER A 154 15.59 -6.16 1.30
C SER A 154 15.67 -6.01 2.82
N ASN A 155 16.26 -4.91 3.27
CA ASN A 155 16.28 -4.52 4.68
C ASN A 155 14.98 -3.79 5.11
N ALA A 156 14.14 -3.38 4.17
CA ALA A 156 12.86 -2.74 4.44
C ALA A 156 11.73 -3.73 4.76
N VAL A 157 11.99 -5.05 4.72
CA VAL A 157 10.96 -6.08 4.86
C VAL A 157 10.99 -6.72 6.23
N TYR A 158 9.82 -6.75 6.85
CA TYR A 158 9.58 -7.28 8.19
C TYR A 158 8.49 -8.35 8.17
N THR A 159 8.51 -9.23 9.15
CA THR A 159 7.37 -10.06 9.54
C THR A 159 6.59 -9.38 10.68
N ALA A 160 5.39 -9.85 10.95
CA ALA A 160 4.64 -9.40 12.14
C ALA A 160 5.45 -9.56 13.44
N ARG A 161 6.30 -10.62 13.53
CA ARG A 161 7.15 -10.87 14.71
C ARG A 161 8.31 -9.89 14.85
N THR A 162 8.87 -9.45 13.73
CA THR A 162 10.05 -8.56 13.73
C THR A 162 9.67 -7.08 13.67
N LEU A 163 8.40 -6.75 13.39
CA LEU A 163 7.94 -5.36 13.24
C LEU A 163 8.19 -4.51 14.50
N GLN A 164 8.05 -5.07 15.68
CA GLN A 164 8.29 -4.32 16.92
C GLN A 164 9.73 -3.79 17.07
N LYS A 165 10.69 -4.39 16.37
CA LYS A 165 12.10 -3.94 16.37
C LYS A 165 12.26 -2.50 15.86
N ILE A 166 11.32 -1.99 15.05
CA ILE A 166 11.37 -0.59 14.58
C ILE A 166 11.31 0.42 15.73
N LYS A 167 10.66 0.06 16.86
CA LYS A 167 10.54 0.96 18.01
C LYS A 167 11.86 1.18 18.77
N SER A 168 12.80 0.25 18.64
CA SER A 168 14.13 0.31 19.22
C SER A 168 15.23 0.48 18.16
N ALA A 169 14.87 0.77 16.92
CA ALA A 169 15.84 0.90 15.84
C ALA A 169 16.62 2.21 15.96
N GLU A 170 17.92 2.11 15.85
CA GLU A 170 18.83 3.25 15.78
C GLU A 170 19.02 3.66 14.32
N THR A 171 18.47 4.80 13.95
CA THR A 171 18.51 5.33 12.56
C THR A 171 19.49 6.48 12.38
N GLY A 172 20.09 6.96 13.48
CA GLY A 172 20.84 8.21 13.50
C GLY A 172 19.97 9.48 13.52
N ILE A 173 18.64 9.32 13.36
CA ILE A 173 17.69 10.44 13.41
C ILE A 173 17.27 10.69 14.85
N ARG A 174 17.06 11.97 15.19
CA ARG A 174 16.51 12.39 16.49
C ARG A 174 15.46 13.48 16.27
N LEU A 175 14.19 13.08 16.24
CA LEU A 175 13.06 14.01 16.18
C LEU A 175 12.68 14.45 17.60
N PRO A 176 12.67 15.76 17.90
CA PRO A 176 12.13 16.29 19.15
C PRO A 176 10.64 15.98 19.30
N ALA A 177 10.16 15.90 20.53
CA ALA A 177 8.73 15.60 20.80
C ALA A 177 7.78 16.63 20.16
N GLU A 178 8.14 17.90 20.15
CA GLU A 178 7.38 18.97 19.49
C GLU A 178 7.28 18.78 17.98
N GLU A 179 8.38 18.40 17.34
CA GLU A 179 8.41 18.15 15.91
C GLU A 179 7.59 16.91 15.53
N MET A 180 7.68 15.84 16.34
CA MET A 180 6.85 14.65 16.19
C MET A 180 5.35 14.99 16.28
N GLN A 181 4.97 15.83 17.24
CA GLN A 181 3.60 16.29 17.41
C GLN A 181 3.15 17.13 16.20
N ASN A 182 3.97 18.05 15.73
CA ASN A 182 3.67 18.88 14.55
C ASN A 182 3.42 18.01 13.31
N TYR A 183 4.26 17.01 13.04
CA TYR A 183 4.03 16.08 11.93
C TYR A 183 2.73 15.30 12.10
N TYR A 184 2.44 14.81 13.30
CA TYR A 184 1.21 14.11 13.59
C TYR A 184 -0.04 14.96 13.35
N GLU A 185 -0.06 16.19 13.84
CA GLU A 185 -1.19 17.12 13.67
C GLU A 185 -1.42 17.45 12.20
N ARG A 186 -0.36 17.75 11.45
CA ARG A 186 -0.45 18.03 10.00
C ARG A 186 -0.97 16.85 9.21
N LEU A 187 -0.48 15.65 9.46
CA LEU A 187 -0.94 14.44 8.77
C LEU A 187 -2.36 14.04 9.20
N SER A 188 -2.72 14.26 10.47
CA SER A 188 -4.09 14.03 10.96
C SER A 188 -5.08 15.01 10.33
N ALA A 189 -4.70 16.27 10.17
CA ALA A 189 -5.50 17.27 9.45
C ALA A 189 -5.67 16.89 7.97
N LEU A 190 -4.62 16.37 7.32
CA LEU A 190 -4.70 15.87 5.96
C LEU A 190 -5.71 14.73 5.83
N LYS A 191 -5.75 13.81 6.79
CA LYS A 191 -6.74 12.74 6.85
C LYS A 191 -8.16 13.26 7.05
N GLY A 192 -8.35 14.20 7.97
CA GLY A 192 -9.65 14.80 8.29
C GLY A 192 -10.25 15.63 7.14
N ASN A 193 -9.40 16.27 6.35
CA ASN A 193 -9.78 17.08 5.20
C ASN A 193 -9.92 16.27 3.91
N SER A 194 -9.61 14.98 3.93
CA SER A 194 -9.76 14.12 2.75
C SER A 194 -11.25 13.81 2.53
N THR A 195 -11.78 14.27 1.42
CA THR A 195 -13.15 13.95 0.95
C THR A 195 -13.20 12.63 0.19
N ILE A 196 -12.03 12.02 -0.07
CA ILE A 196 -11.94 10.80 -0.86
C ILE A 196 -12.27 9.57 -0.02
N THR A 197 -13.26 8.82 -0.45
CA THR A 197 -13.59 7.50 0.09
C THR A 197 -12.71 6.42 -0.54
N GLN A 198 -12.57 5.27 0.14
CA GLN A 198 -11.87 4.11 -0.42
C GLN A 198 -12.46 3.66 -1.77
N LYS A 199 -13.76 3.84 -1.97
CA LYS A 199 -14.45 3.52 -3.23
C LYS A 199 -13.96 4.43 -4.35
N GLU A 200 -13.97 5.73 -4.14
CA GLU A 200 -13.50 6.73 -5.10
C GLU A 200 -12.01 6.58 -5.42
N HIS A 201 -11.19 6.24 -4.42
CA HIS A 201 -9.78 5.92 -4.65
C HIS A 201 -9.61 4.71 -5.59
N ILE A 202 -10.37 3.63 -5.40
CA ILE A 202 -10.35 2.45 -6.27
C ILE A 202 -10.88 2.78 -7.67
N GLU A 203 -11.95 3.54 -7.78
CA GLU A 203 -12.51 4.00 -9.05
C GLU A 203 -11.50 4.87 -9.81
N HIS A 204 -10.78 5.75 -9.11
CA HIS A 204 -9.71 6.55 -9.70
C HIS A 204 -8.56 5.69 -10.25
N ILE A 205 -8.14 4.66 -9.49
CA ILE A 205 -7.11 3.71 -9.97
C ILE A 205 -7.60 2.97 -11.23
N HIS A 206 -8.85 2.48 -11.25
CA HIS A 206 -9.41 1.80 -12.41
C HIS A 206 -9.48 2.73 -13.62
N LYS A 207 -9.99 3.94 -13.43
CA LYS A 207 -10.04 4.95 -14.49
C LYS A 207 -8.65 5.24 -15.05
N MET A 208 -7.66 5.44 -14.19
CA MET A 208 -6.28 5.67 -14.62
C MET A 208 -5.72 4.49 -15.43
N GLN A 209 -6.02 3.25 -15.03
CA GLN A 209 -5.60 2.06 -15.77
C GLN A 209 -6.29 1.95 -17.14
N ASP A 210 -7.58 2.28 -17.20
CA ASP A 210 -8.36 2.25 -18.45
C ASP A 210 -7.92 3.36 -19.41
N ASP A 211 -7.62 4.56 -18.92
CA ASP A 211 -7.07 5.66 -19.72
C ASP A 211 -5.72 5.22 -20.34
N ILE A 212 -4.85 4.59 -19.56
CA ILE A 212 -3.57 4.09 -20.04
C ILE A 212 -3.76 3.01 -21.13
N LYS A 213 -4.70 2.06 -20.94
CA LYS A 213 -5.02 1.03 -21.94
C LYS A 213 -5.52 1.64 -23.24
N LYS A 214 -6.27 2.74 -23.15
CA LYS A 214 -6.78 3.52 -24.30
C LYS A 214 -5.70 4.43 -24.93
N GLY A 215 -4.47 4.43 -24.40
CA GLY A 215 -3.39 5.30 -24.88
C GLY A 215 -3.57 6.77 -24.48
N VAL A 216 -4.36 7.05 -23.46
CA VAL A 216 -4.61 8.38 -22.93
C VAL A 216 -3.77 8.61 -21.66
N CYS A 217 -3.16 9.77 -21.55
CA CYS A 217 -2.39 10.14 -20.37
C CYS A 217 -3.34 10.44 -19.20
N PRO A 218 -3.28 9.70 -18.08
CA PRO A 218 -4.20 9.90 -16.97
C PRO A 218 -3.96 11.21 -16.20
N ARG A 219 -2.84 11.90 -16.48
CA ARG A 219 -2.50 13.17 -15.83
C ARG A 219 -3.03 14.40 -16.57
N CYS A 220 -3.05 14.38 -17.92
CA CYS A 220 -3.39 15.57 -18.69
C CYS A 220 -4.27 15.29 -19.92
N GLY A 221 -4.74 14.05 -20.12
CA GLY A 221 -5.57 13.67 -21.26
C GLY A 221 -4.85 13.58 -22.60
N GLY A 222 -3.55 13.94 -22.68
CA GLY A 222 -2.77 13.84 -23.92
C GLY A 222 -2.53 12.39 -24.34
N LYS A 223 -2.08 12.17 -25.57
CA LYS A 223 -1.77 10.81 -26.05
C LYS A 223 -0.54 10.22 -25.33
N LEU A 224 -0.57 8.93 -25.07
CA LEU A 224 0.61 8.16 -24.67
C LEU A 224 1.31 7.62 -25.91
N VAL A 225 2.60 7.85 -26.01
CA VAL A 225 3.46 7.41 -27.11
C VAL A 225 4.58 6.53 -26.58
N VAL A 226 4.96 5.51 -27.34
CA VAL A 226 6.10 4.66 -27.02
C VAL A 226 7.39 5.46 -27.20
N ARG A 227 8.26 5.42 -26.21
CA ARG A 227 9.59 6.04 -26.22
C ARG A 227 10.63 5.03 -25.80
N ASN A 228 11.85 5.19 -26.30
CA ASN A 228 13.00 4.39 -25.89
C ASN A 228 13.75 5.10 -24.76
N GLY A 229 13.98 4.41 -23.68
CA GLY A 229 14.75 4.88 -22.53
C GLY A 229 15.95 3.98 -22.24
N LYS A 230 16.78 4.38 -21.29
CA LYS A 230 17.98 3.62 -20.87
C LYS A 230 17.66 2.19 -20.41
N ASN A 231 16.46 1.98 -19.86
CA ASN A 231 16.02 0.68 -19.30
C ASN A 231 14.96 -0.02 -20.18
N GLY A 232 14.86 0.32 -21.46
CA GLY A 232 13.89 -0.24 -22.40
C GLY A 232 12.80 0.73 -22.83
N GLN A 233 11.75 0.19 -23.46
CA GLN A 233 10.63 1.00 -23.95
C GLN A 233 9.67 1.38 -22.81
N PHE A 234 9.09 2.57 -22.93
CA PHE A 234 8.08 3.06 -22.01
C PHE A 234 7.04 3.93 -22.72
N LEU A 235 5.85 4.01 -22.15
CA LEU A 235 4.85 4.99 -22.56
C LEU A 235 5.17 6.34 -21.93
N GLY A 236 5.30 7.38 -22.73
CA GLY A 236 5.46 8.75 -22.29
C GLY A 236 4.33 9.64 -22.82
N CYS A 237 3.96 10.67 -22.06
CA CYS A 237 2.97 11.63 -22.54
C CYS A 237 3.49 12.42 -23.73
N SER A 238 2.64 12.65 -24.75
CA SER A 238 2.94 13.48 -25.91
C SER A 238 3.17 14.95 -25.52
N ASN A 239 2.60 15.40 -24.42
CA ASN A 239 2.70 16.77 -23.92
C ASN A 239 4.01 17.04 -23.11
N TYR A 240 5.00 16.15 -23.19
CA TYR A 240 6.33 16.42 -22.61
C TYR A 240 6.95 17.65 -23.29
N PRO A 241 7.60 18.56 -22.55
CA PRO A 241 7.98 18.52 -21.13
C PRO A 241 6.91 19.03 -20.14
N ARG A 242 5.78 19.56 -20.61
CA ARG A 242 4.71 20.09 -19.74
C ARG A 242 4.09 18.98 -18.87
N CYS A 243 3.93 17.80 -19.44
CA CYS A 243 3.48 16.61 -18.71
C CYS A 243 4.57 15.53 -18.72
N LYS A 244 5.08 15.21 -17.53
CA LYS A 244 6.16 14.22 -17.36
C LYS A 244 5.63 12.82 -17.00
N PHE A 245 4.38 12.50 -17.35
CA PHE A 245 3.84 11.17 -17.10
C PHE A 245 4.58 10.12 -17.93
N THR A 246 4.99 9.03 -17.27
CA THR A 246 5.59 7.86 -17.91
C THR A 246 5.05 6.58 -17.29
N LYS A 247 4.94 5.53 -18.09
CA LYS A 247 4.67 4.15 -17.65
C LYS A 247 5.51 3.19 -18.49
N ASN A 248 6.21 2.25 -17.82
CA ASN A 248 6.95 1.23 -18.56
C ASN A 248 5.97 0.32 -19.30
N ILE A 249 6.40 -0.17 -20.46
CA ILE A 249 5.73 -1.22 -21.24
C ILE A 249 6.25 -2.54 -20.67
N ASP A 250 5.36 -3.44 -20.30
CA ASP A 250 5.67 -4.80 -19.80
C ASP A 250 5.97 -5.71 -20.99
#